data_fa2519982995786b28cd49730aa66022
#
_entry.id   fa2519982995786b28cd49730aa66022
#
_cell.length_a   1.000
_cell.length_b   1.000
_cell.length_c   1.000
_cell.angle_alpha   90.00
_cell.angle_beta   90.00
_cell.angle_gamma   90.00
#
_symmetry.space_group_name_H-M   'P 1'
#
loop_
_entity.id
_entity.type
_entity.pdbx_description
1 polymer ?
#
loop_
_entity_poly.entity_id
_entity_poly.type
_entity_poly.pdbx_seq_one_letter_code
_entity_poly.pdbx_strand_id
1 'polypeptide(L)'
;MPQYSAETVRAMILQSQCLSDPTNEANKPDQNSILGIIDRVRALQIDTLQMIRRSQYIALWSRLGDYQPELLDDLCYGDDRRLFEYWYHAACIIPIKEFPYRLPTMLMHRKKESRRWRSWHSDEKNIEVLQEVKDRLSNQGPQKASNFDDHGEHRGSWWNWKPAKRALEYLYDSGQVVIANRLKFQRVYGITENYIPKKLVESTITMDHAISHDLELSLLATGLCTPQQVADYTHMKRGLARPYVKSLMKRGLAHKVRAVTVKGETIDLLIHRDNIETLEQLASGEVKPSRTTFLTPFDSLFWAKGRGKEFFDFAQVLECYKPAENRVWGYFCLPVLHNGKLVGRFDPKLDRKSGTLQIHSFHLESGIKPSERLVSDIAIAMRNFLKFHGASKISFGLLGNNELMKKLERTI
;
A
#
# COMPACT_ATOMS: atom_id res chain seq x y z
N MET A 1 -4.85 -29.98 -15.70
CA MET A 1 -4.80 -28.66 -15.01
C MET A 1 -5.06 -27.60 -16.06
N PRO A 2 -6.06 -26.73 -15.89
CA PRO A 2 -6.36 -25.69 -16.88
C PRO A 2 -5.18 -24.73 -17.04
N GLN A 3 -4.99 -24.22 -18.27
CA GLN A 3 -3.93 -23.28 -18.61
C GLN A 3 -4.55 -21.96 -19.08
N TYR A 4 -4.09 -20.85 -18.53
CA TYR A 4 -4.63 -19.52 -18.77
C TYR A 4 -3.60 -18.63 -19.48
N SER A 5 -4.08 -17.73 -20.31
CA SER A 5 -3.24 -16.75 -21.01
C SER A 5 -2.71 -15.68 -20.04
N ALA A 6 -1.63 -15.00 -20.42
CA ALA A 6 -1.14 -13.84 -19.66
C ALA A 6 -2.20 -12.74 -19.56
N GLU A 7 -3.08 -12.60 -20.55
CA GLU A 7 -4.19 -11.63 -20.53
C GLU A 7 -5.21 -11.98 -19.43
N THR A 8 -5.64 -13.25 -19.36
CA THR A 8 -6.55 -13.75 -18.30
C THR A 8 -5.93 -13.57 -16.91
N VAL A 9 -4.63 -13.89 -16.76
CA VAL A 9 -3.92 -13.70 -15.49
C VAL A 9 -3.87 -12.23 -15.08
N ARG A 10 -3.55 -11.31 -16.02
CA ARG A 10 -3.61 -9.87 -15.75
C ARG A 10 -4.99 -9.42 -15.31
N ALA A 11 -6.03 -9.85 -16.04
CA ALA A 11 -7.40 -9.51 -15.70
C ALA A 11 -7.77 -9.96 -14.28
N MET A 12 -7.40 -11.19 -13.89
CA MET A 12 -7.65 -11.72 -12.54
C MET A 12 -6.87 -10.94 -11.46
N ILE A 13 -5.62 -10.59 -11.71
CA ILE A 13 -4.80 -9.77 -10.82
C ILE A 13 -5.46 -8.40 -10.62
N LEU A 14 -5.86 -7.74 -11.69
CA LEU A 14 -6.48 -6.41 -11.64
C LEU A 14 -7.84 -6.45 -10.96
N GLN A 15 -8.64 -7.48 -11.21
CA GLN A 15 -9.93 -7.69 -10.56
C GLN A 15 -9.78 -7.84 -9.04
N SER A 16 -8.82 -8.64 -8.60
CA SER A 16 -8.53 -8.84 -7.17
C SER A 16 -7.98 -7.58 -6.50
N GLN A 17 -7.35 -6.70 -7.27
CA GLN A 17 -6.81 -5.42 -6.80
C GLN A 17 -7.78 -4.24 -7.00
N CYS A 18 -9.05 -4.49 -7.42
CA CYS A 18 -10.06 -3.46 -7.70
C CYS A 18 -9.61 -2.44 -8.77
N LEU A 19 -8.90 -2.91 -9.79
CA LEU A 19 -8.34 -2.09 -10.88
C LEU A 19 -8.88 -2.47 -12.26
N SER A 20 -9.91 -3.31 -12.34
CA SER A 20 -10.47 -3.84 -13.58
C SER A 20 -11.47 -2.88 -14.22
N ASP A 21 -12.47 -2.48 -13.43
CA ASP A 21 -13.63 -1.72 -13.92
C ASP A 21 -13.37 -0.21 -13.90
N PRO A 22 -14.00 0.57 -14.77
CA PRO A 22 -13.99 2.02 -14.70
C PRO A 22 -14.46 2.52 -13.34
N THR A 23 -14.03 3.72 -12.94
CA THR A 23 -14.58 4.36 -11.76
C THR A 23 -16.05 4.72 -12.00
N ASN A 24 -16.91 4.40 -11.05
CA ASN A 24 -18.30 4.79 -11.13
C ASN A 24 -18.44 6.27 -10.72
N GLU A 25 -18.52 7.16 -11.70
CA GLU A 25 -18.63 8.61 -11.47
C GLU A 25 -20.03 9.03 -11.00
N ALA A 26 -21.04 8.15 -11.15
CA ALA A 26 -22.43 8.47 -10.78
C ALA A 26 -22.63 8.55 -9.25
N ASN A 27 -21.86 7.79 -8.47
CA ASN A 27 -21.95 7.78 -7.02
C ASN A 27 -20.63 8.27 -6.41
N LYS A 28 -20.71 9.29 -5.55
CA LYS A 28 -19.53 9.72 -4.77
C LYS A 28 -19.15 8.61 -3.79
N PRO A 29 -17.87 8.18 -3.78
CA PRO A 29 -17.41 7.17 -2.82
C PRO A 29 -17.56 7.66 -1.37
N ASP A 30 -18.10 6.80 -0.52
CA ASP A 30 -18.28 6.98 0.90
C ASP A 30 -17.25 6.15 1.73
N GLN A 31 -17.40 6.15 3.05
CA GLN A 31 -16.56 5.35 3.95
C GLN A 31 -16.66 3.85 3.67
N ASN A 32 -17.83 3.32 3.28
CA ASN A 32 -18.01 1.91 2.96
C ASN A 32 -17.27 1.54 1.67
N SER A 33 -17.25 2.43 0.69
CA SER A 33 -16.46 2.28 -0.54
C SER A 33 -14.97 2.14 -0.22
N ILE A 34 -14.45 2.98 0.68
CA ILE A 34 -13.05 2.92 1.14
C ILE A 34 -12.77 1.60 1.88
N LEU A 35 -13.63 1.21 2.82
CA LEU A 35 -13.51 -0.04 3.56
C LEU A 35 -13.55 -1.26 2.63
N GLY A 36 -14.43 -1.25 1.62
CA GLY A 36 -14.52 -2.32 0.62
C GLY A 36 -13.22 -2.49 -0.17
N ILE A 37 -12.58 -1.39 -0.58
CA ILE A 37 -11.27 -1.45 -1.24
C ILE A 37 -10.20 -2.02 -0.29
N ILE A 38 -10.12 -1.49 0.95
CA ILE A 38 -9.10 -1.93 1.92
C ILE A 38 -9.31 -3.40 2.31
N ASP A 39 -10.54 -3.85 2.44
CA ASP A 39 -10.86 -5.26 2.69
C ASP A 39 -10.43 -6.19 1.53
N ARG A 40 -10.44 -5.70 0.28
CA ARG A 40 -9.96 -6.47 -0.88
C ARG A 40 -8.44 -6.48 -0.99
N VAL A 41 -7.79 -5.31 -0.89
CA VAL A 41 -6.33 -5.20 -1.03
C VAL A 41 -5.58 -5.43 0.28
N ARG A 42 -6.28 -5.58 1.41
CA ARG A 42 -5.86 -5.86 2.79
C ARG A 42 -5.16 -4.73 3.51
N ALA A 43 -4.45 -3.87 2.82
CA ALA A 43 -3.73 -2.77 3.43
C ALA A 43 -3.42 -1.65 2.42
N LEU A 44 -3.25 -0.44 2.93
CA LEU A 44 -2.73 0.70 2.16
C LEU A 44 -1.39 1.11 2.74
N GLN A 45 -0.34 1.10 1.94
CA GLN A 45 0.98 1.52 2.39
C GLN A 45 1.03 3.02 2.64
N ILE A 46 1.53 3.38 3.83
CA ILE A 46 1.79 4.78 4.20
C ILE A 46 3.21 5.13 3.77
N ASP A 47 3.33 6.22 3.04
CA ASP A 47 4.63 6.75 2.65
C ASP A 47 4.79 8.21 3.05
N THR A 48 6.05 8.62 3.30
CA THR A 48 6.41 9.98 3.71
C THR A 48 6.53 10.96 2.54
N LEU A 49 6.74 10.46 1.31
CA LEU A 49 6.88 11.27 0.12
C LEU A 49 5.57 11.98 -0.23
N GLN A 50 5.67 13.27 -0.49
CA GLN A 50 4.52 14.13 -0.80
C GLN A 50 4.80 15.02 -2.02
N MET A 51 5.15 14.38 -3.13
CA MET A 51 5.34 15.11 -4.40
C MET A 51 4.02 15.69 -4.91
N ILE A 52 2.95 14.94 -4.73
CA ILE A 52 1.54 15.33 -4.97
C ILE A 52 0.74 15.12 -3.68
N ARG A 53 -0.08 14.09 -3.58
CA ARG A 53 -0.60 13.54 -2.32
C ARG A 53 0.21 12.32 -1.89
N ARG A 54 0.06 11.88 -0.64
CA ARG A 54 0.72 10.68 -0.13
C ARG A 54 0.12 9.42 -0.74
N SER A 55 0.91 8.37 -0.79
CA SER A 55 0.60 7.12 -1.51
C SER A 55 -0.73 6.48 -1.15
N GLN A 56 -1.12 6.49 0.14
CA GLN A 56 -2.39 5.89 0.57
C GLN A 56 -3.61 6.57 -0.07
N TYR A 57 -3.58 7.88 -0.29
CA TYR A 57 -4.67 8.60 -0.94
C TYR A 57 -4.72 8.35 -2.44
N ILE A 58 -3.54 8.23 -3.09
CA ILE A 58 -3.44 7.92 -4.52
C ILE A 58 -3.87 6.48 -4.79
N ALA A 59 -3.52 5.54 -3.91
CA ALA A 59 -3.93 4.15 -4.01
C ALA A 59 -5.45 3.97 -3.94
N LEU A 60 -6.16 4.77 -3.15
CA LEU A 60 -7.63 4.81 -3.14
C LEU A 60 -8.17 5.52 -4.38
N TRP A 61 -7.59 6.66 -4.76
CA TRP A 61 -8.02 7.39 -5.95
C TRP A 61 -7.93 6.52 -7.21
N SER A 62 -6.89 5.74 -7.38
CA SER A 62 -6.73 4.84 -8.53
C SER A 62 -7.86 3.81 -8.65
N ARG A 63 -8.59 3.56 -7.57
CA ARG A 63 -9.68 2.57 -7.47
C ARG A 63 -11.06 3.21 -7.40
N LEU A 64 -11.20 4.31 -6.70
CA LEU A 64 -12.48 4.97 -6.42
C LEU A 64 -12.74 6.19 -7.33
N GLY A 65 -11.70 6.78 -7.92
CA GLY A 65 -11.80 8.08 -8.58
C GLY A 65 -11.82 9.24 -7.58
N ASP A 66 -12.58 10.29 -7.88
CA ASP A 66 -12.68 11.50 -7.06
C ASP A 66 -13.46 11.22 -5.77
N TYR A 67 -12.75 11.02 -4.67
CA TYR A 67 -13.30 10.82 -3.32
C TYR A 67 -12.77 11.88 -2.35
N GLN A 68 -13.42 12.04 -1.20
CA GLN A 68 -12.97 12.94 -0.14
C GLN A 68 -11.89 12.28 0.73
N PRO A 69 -10.62 12.73 0.69
CA PRO A 69 -9.52 12.11 1.46
C PRO A 69 -9.75 12.09 2.97
N GLU A 70 -10.51 13.04 3.48
CA GLU A 70 -10.89 13.20 4.90
C GLU A 70 -11.67 11.97 5.40
N LEU A 71 -12.43 11.28 4.53
CA LEU A 71 -13.14 10.04 4.88
C LEU A 71 -12.17 8.91 5.29
N LEU A 72 -10.97 8.85 4.69
CA LEU A 72 -9.94 7.92 5.11
C LEU A 72 -9.37 8.31 6.47
N ASP A 73 -9.13 9.60 6.68
CA ASP A 73 -8.59 10.11 7.95
C ASP A 73 -9.59 9.87 9.09
N ASP A 74 -10.88 10.10 8.88
CA ASP A 74 -11.95 9.83 9.83
C ASP A 74 -12.03 8.33 10.19
N LEU A 75 -11.92 7.44 9.19
CA LEU A 75 -11.88 6.00 9.42
C LEU A 75 -10.65 5.55 10.22
N CYS A 76 -9.54 6.26 10.13
CA CYS A 76 -8.30 5.95 10.85
C CYS A 76 -8.24 6.58 12.24
N TYR A 77 -8.73 7.83 12.37
CA TYR A 77 -8.43 8.67 13.53
C TYR A 77 -9.68 9.29 14.18
N GLY A 78 -10.84 9.19 13.55
CA GLY A 78 -12.12 9.66 14.10
C GLY A 78 -12.62 8.81 15.26
N ASP A 79 -13.76 9.21 15.84
CA ASP A 79 -14.35 8.54 17.01
C ASP A 79 -14.86 7.12 16.68
N ASP A 80 -15.45 6.92 15.48
CA ASP A 80 -15.87 5.60 14.97
C ASP A 80 -14.83 5.02 14.03
N ARG A 81 -13.58 4.90 14.51
CA ARG A 81 -12.51 4.36 13.69
C ARG A 81 -12.74 2.90 13.32
N ARG A 82 -12.51 2.59 12.06
CA ARG A 82 -12.63 1.25 11.48
C ARG A 82 -11.28 0.75 10.96
N LEU A 83 -10.28 1.62 10.94
CA LEU A 83 -8.93 1.38 10.45
C LEU A 83 -7.92 1.78 11.52
N PHE A 84 -6.72 1.21 11.45
CA PHE A 84 -5.59 1.62 12.28
C PHE A 84 -4.27 1.44 11.54
N GLU A 85 -3.21 2.11 11.98
CA GLU A 85 -1.88 1.96 11.44
C GLU A 85 -1.13 0.83 12.13
N TYR A 86 -0.54 -0.07 11.35
CA TYR A 86 0.43 -1.05 11.86
C TYR A 86 1.30 -1.62 10.73
N TRP A 87 2.23 -2.48 11.11
CA TRP A 87 3.09 -3.19 10.16
C TRP A 87 2.30 -4.30 9.42
N TYR A 88 2.40 -4.30 8.10
CA TYR A 88 1.92 -5.35 7.20
C TYR A 88 3.00 -5.62 6.14
N HIS A 89 2.86 -5.16 4.88
CA HIS A 89 3.95 -5.15 3.90
C HIS A 89 5.06 -4.16 4.31
N ALA A 90 4.66 -3.02 4.79
CA ALA A 90 5.45 -1.94 5.36
C ALA A 90 4.62 -1.29 6.49
N ALA A 91 4.84 -0.01 6.82
CA ALA A 91 3.88 0.77 7.59
C ALA A 91 2.61 0.95 6.75
N CYS A 92 1.48 0.44 7.23
CA CYS A 92 0.22 0.39 6.49
C CYS A 92 -0.97 0.84 7.34
N ILE A 93 -2.03 1.27 6.66
CA ILE A 93 -3.39 1.36 7.21
C ILE A 93 -4.06 0.02 6.94
N ILE A 94 -4.60 -0.61 7.99
CA ILE A 94 -5.26 -1.92 7.94
C ILE A 94 -6.60 -1.89 8.68
N PRO A 95 -7.56 -2.78 8.37
CA PRO A 95 -8.83 -2.84 9.07
C PRO A 95 -8.66 -3.13 10.57
N ILE A 96 -9.41 -2.45 11.43
CA ILE A 96 -9.32 -2.63 12.89
C ILE A 96 -9.65 -4.06 13.32
N LYS A 97 -10.51 -4.76 12.57
CA LYS A 97 -10.83 -6.18 12.78
C LYS A 97 -9.62 -7.12 12.66
N GLU A 98 -8.54 -6.67 12.00
CA GLU A 98 -7.28 -7.41 11.85
C GLU A 98 -6.34 -7.24 13.06
N PHE A 99 -6.68 -6.38 14.03
CA PHE A 99 -5.88 -6.15 15.23
C PHE A 99 -5.54 -7.45 15.99
N PRO A 100 -6.49 -8.40 16.21
CA PRO A 100 -6.20 -9.68 16.87
C PRO A 100 -5.08 -10.49 16.21
N TYR A 101 -4.97 -10.44 14.87
CA TYR A 101 -3.94 -11.15 14.13
C TYR A 101 -2.57 -10.45 14.19
N ARG A 102 -2.50 -9.23 14.73
CA ARG A 102 -1.22 -8.52 15.02
C ARG A 102 -0.72 -8.83 16.44
N LEU A 103 -1.62 -9.21 17.37
CA LEU A 103 -1.29 -9.46 18.77
C LEU A 103 -0.15 -10.46 18.98
N PRO A 104 -0.07 -11.62 18.29
CA PRO A 104 1.04 -12.56 18.51
C PRO A 104 2.41 -11.93 18.30
N THR A 105 2.56 -11.10 17.25
CA THR A 105 3.81 -10.37 16.99
C THR A 105 4.05 -9.27 18.03
N MET A 106 3.01 -8.54 18.44
CA MET A 106 3.08 -7.54 19.49
C MET A 106 3.52 -8.17 20.81
N LEU A 107 2.96 -9.32 21.18
CA LEU A 107 3.31 -10.05 22.41
C LEU A 107 4.75 -10.59 22.37
N MET A 108 5.23 -11.06 21.19
CA MET A 108 6.64 -11.44 21.01
C MET A 108 7.59 -10.26 21.31
N HIS A 109 7.20 -9.03 20.93
CA HIS A 109 7.97 -7.82 21.29
C HIS A 109 7.91 -7.56 22.80
N ARG A 110 6.74 -7.67 23.45
CA ARG A 110 6.59 -7.50 24.91
C ARG A 110 7.42 -8.50 25.72
N LYS A 111 7.47 -9.76 25.29
CA LYS A 111 8.21 -10.85 25.96
C LYS A 111 9.73 -10.80 25.73
N LYS A 112 10.25 -9.74 25.07
CA LYS A 112 11.67 -9.60 24.72
C LYS A 112 12.22 -10.71 23.83
N GLU A 113 11.37 -11.48 23.18
CA GLU A 113 11.74 -12.56 22.24
C GLU A 113 12.19 -12.01 20.89
N SER A 114 11.79 -10.79 20.58
CA SER A 114 12.16 -10.09 19.35
C SER A 114 13.64 -9.69 19.35
N ARG A 115 14.36 -10.11 18.29
CA ARG A 115 15.77 -9.73 18.07
C ARG A 115 15.99 -8.20 18.06
N ARG A 116 14.98 -7.44 17.57
CA ARG A 116 15.02 -5.98 17.45
C ARG A 116 15.08 -5.28 18.82
N TRP A 117 14.36 -5.82 19.83
CA TRP A 117 14.14 -5.14 21.11
C TRP A 117 14.88 -5.76 22.28
N ARG A 118 15.43 -6.96 22.13
CA ARG A 118 16.10 -7.70 23.22
C ARG A 118 17.23 -6.90 23.88
N SER A 119 18.15 -6.38 23.08
CA SER A 119 19.30 -5.59 23.60
C SER A 119 18.87 -4.25 24.18
N TRP A 120 17.84 -3.61 23.60
CA TRP A 120 17.35 -2.33 24.09
C TRP A 120 16.70 -2.46 25.46
N HIS A 121 15.99 -3.56 25.73
CA HIS A 121 15.38 -3.88 27.01
C HIS A 121 16.35 -4.30 28.11
N SER A 122 17.60 -4.59 27.81
CA SER A 122 18.58 -4.96 28.82
C SER A 122 19.25 -3.74 29.49
N ASP A 123 18.98 -2.54 29.00
CA ASP A 123 19.49 -1.29 29.57
C ASP A 123 18.42 -0.68 30.50
N GLU A 124 18.74 -0.54 31.80
CA GLU A 124 17.85 0.00 32.83
C GLU A 124 17.37 1.42 32.51
N LYS A 125 18.23 2.27 31.96
CA LYS A 125 17.86 3.63 31.53
C LYS A 125 16.75 3.63 30.48
N ASN A 126 16.73 2.67 29.58
CA ASN A 126 15.67 2.54 28.59
C ASN A 126 14.33 2.13 29.24
N ILE A 127 14.37 1.35 30.32
CA ILE A 127 13.19 0.94 31.07
C ILE A 127 12.58 2.13 31.83
N GLU A 128 13.41 2.97 32.44
CA GLU A 128 12.98 4.21 33.11
C GLU A 128 12.28 5.15 32.12
N VAL A 129 12.91 5.42 30.96
CA VAL A 129 12.32 6.24 29.88
C VAL A 129 11.03 5.64 29.36
N LEU A 130 10.97 4.32 29.22
CA LEU A 130 9.75 3.63 28.79
C LEU A 130 8.59 3.86 29.76
N GLN A 131 8.84 3.76 31.07
CA GLN A 131 7.82 3.98 32.09
C GLN A 131 7.37 5.45 32.09
N GLU A 132 8.29 6.40 32.04
CA GLU A 132 7.98 7.83 31.96
C GLU A 132 7.08 8.15 30.74
N VAL A 133 7.42 7.62 29.56
CA VAL A 133 6.63 7.82 28.35
C VAL A 133 5.22 7.24 28.51
N LYS A 134 5.08 6.06 29.12
CA LYS A 134 3.76 5.46 29.39
C LYS A 134 2.94 6.29 30.35
N ASP A 135 3.54 6.74 31.43
CA ASP A 135 2.87 7.54 32.47
C ASP A 135 2.37 8.89 31.90
N ARG A 136 3.20 9.54 31.07
CA ARG A 136 2.78 10.77 30.37
C ARG A 136 1.60 10.51 29.41
N LEU A 137 1.65 9.45 28.61
CA LEU A 137 0.55 9.10 27.69
C LEU A 137 -0.74 8.77 28.46
N SER A 138 -0.64 8.12 29.63
CA SER A 138 -1.79 7.79 30.48
C SER A 138 -2.38 9.02 31.16
N ASN A 139 -1.55 9.93 31.67
CA ASN A 139 -1.99 11.07 32.47
C ASN A 139 -2.34 12.31 31.62
N GLN A 140 -1.66 12.52 30.51
CA GLN A 140 -1.79 13.72 29.65
C GLN A 140 -2.46 13.46 28.32
N GLY A 141 -2.82 12.19 28.05
CA GLY A 141 -3.42 11.79 26.77
C GLY A 141 -2.40 11.66 25.62
N PRO A 142 -2.88 11.65 24.36
CA PRO A 142 -2.06 11.38 23.20
C PRO A 142 -0.96 12.42 22.97
N GLN A 143 0.25 11.95 22.65
CA GLN A 143 1.45 12.78 22.49
C GLN A 143 2.20 12.50 21.19
N LYS A 144 2.86 13.53 20.65
CA LYS A 144 3.88 13.39 19.60
C LYS A 144 5.24 13.10 20.23
N ALA A 145 6.17 12.49 19.47
CA ALA A 145 7.53 12.29 19.94
C ALA A 145 8.21 13.61 20.36
N SER A 146 7.94 14.72 19.65
CA SER A 146 8.48 16.04 19.98
C SER A 146 7.97 16.64 21.30
N ASN A 147 6.88 16.12 21.88
CA ASN A 147 6.39 16.58 23.18
C ASN A 147 7.22 16.06 24.37
N PHE A 148 8.11 15.08 24.10
CA PHE A 148 9.02 14.50 25.09
C PHE A 148 10.42 15.15 25.05
N ASP A 149 10.63 16.14 24.18
CA ASP A 149 11.87 16.92 24.12
C ASP A 149 11.82 17.99 25.22
N ASP A 150 11.88 17.56 26.49
CA ASP A 150 11.99 18.50 27.60
C ASP A 150 13.39 19.15 27.59
N HIS A 151 13.37 20.48 27.65
CA HIS A 151 14.40 21.47 27.58
C HIS A 151 15.51 21.34 28.63
N GLY A 152 16.13 20.19 28.72
CA GLY A 152 17.35 19.99 29.51
C GLY A 152 18.59 20.42 28.72
N GLU A 153 19.46 21.17 29.36
CA GLU A 153 20.66 21.92 28.95
C GLU A 153 21.73 21.23 28.04
N HIS A 154 21.40 20.20 27.30
CA HIS A 154 22.34 19.53 26.39
C HIS A 154 21.95 19.66 24.92
N ARG A 155 21.99 20.89 24.40
CA ARG A 155 22.16 21.16 22.96
C ARG A 155 23.59 20.75 22.56
N GLY A 156 23.82 19.48 22.31
CA GLY A 156 25.18 19.07 21.96
C GLY A 156 25.33 17.67 21.40
N SER A 157 24.40 17.16 20.64
CA SER A 157 24.64 16.17 19.59
C SER A 157 23.35 15.76 18.92
N TRP A 158 23.40 15.54 17.64
CA TRP A 158 22.35 15.07 16.72
C TRP A 158 21.65 13.76 17.18
N TRP A 159 21.99 13.23 18.34
CA TRP A 159 21.61 11.94 18.89
C TRP A 159 20.65 11.99 20.10
N ASN A 160 20.37 13.15 20.72
CA ASN A 160 19.76 13.22 22.05
C ASN A 160 18.22 13.23 22.14
N TRP A 161 17.47 13.33 21.02
CA TRP A 161 16.00 13.15 21.01
C TRP A 161 15.55 11.68 20.89
N LYS A 162 16.48 10.75 20.97
CA LYS A 162 16.31 9.34 20.68
C LYS A 162 15.64 8.48 21.75
N PRO A 163 15.81 8.66 23.08
CA PRO A 163 15.27 7.70 24.04
C PRO A 163 13.75 7.64 24.03
N ALA A 164 13.04 8.78 24.16
CA ALA A 164 11.59 8.82 24.17
C ALA A 164 10.98 8.36 22.83
N LYS A 165 11.55 8.79 21.69
CA LYS A 165 11.13 8.29 20.39
C LYS A 165 11.30 6.77 20.28
N ARG A 166 12.42 6.25 20.78
CA ARG A 166 12.70 4.82 20.76
C ARG A 166 11.73 4.04 21.66
N ALA A 167 11.39 4.61 22.82
CA ALA A 167 10.36 4.07 23.72
C ALA A 167 8.98 4.04 23.03
N LEU A 168 8.58 5.13 22.34
CA LEU A 168 7.34 5.19 21.57
C LEU A 168 7.32 4.16 20.43
N GLU A 169 8.43 3.96 19.71
CA GLU A 169 8.57 2.93 18.68
C GLU A 169 8.40 1.52 19.27
N TYR A 170 9.00 1.27 20.44
CA TYR A 170 8.82 -0.01 21.14
C TYR A 170 7.37 -0.21 21.60
N LEU A 171 6.76 0.79 22.22
CA LEU A 171 5.37 0.73 22.66
C LEU A 171 4.41 0.47 21.48
N TYR A 172 4.67 1.09 20.34
CA TYR A 172 3.93 0.87 19.10
C TYR A 172 4.14 -0.55 18.54
N ASP A 173 5.39 -1.00 18.39
CA ASP A 173 5.69 -2.36 17.91
C ASP A 173 5.08 -3.43 18.84
N SER A 174 5.06 -3.18 20.13
CA SER A 174 4.50 -4.08 21.16
C SER A 174 2.99 -3.92 21.35
N GLY A 175 2.33 -3.04 20.59
CA GLY A 175 0.89 -2.83 20.63
C GLY A 175 0.36 -2.24 21.95
N GLN A 176 1.21 -1.59 22.73
CA GLN A 176 0.80 -0.88 23.95
C GLN A 176 0.29 0.54 23.65
N VAL A 177 0.72 1.09 22.52
CA VAL A 177 0.18 2.31 21.94
C VAL A 177 -0.19 2.10 20.48
N VAL A 178 -1.12 2.91 20.00
CA VAL A 178 -1.50 3.02 18.59
C VAL A 178 -1.23 4.44 18.12
N ILE A 179 -1.31 4.64 16.80
CA ILE A 179 -1.36 5.99 16.24
C ILE A 179 -2.78 6.52 16.43
N ALA A 180 -2.92 7.43 17.39
CA ALA A 180 -4.20 8.05 17.74
C ALA A 180 -4.62 9.08 16.69
N ASN A 181 -3.64 9.79 16.10
CA ASN A 181 -3.84 10.82 15.09
C ASN A 181 -2.53 11.12 14.34
N ARG A 182 -2.62 11.94 13.30
CA ARG A 182 -1.46 12.55 12.63
C ARG A 182 -1.63 14.07 12.54
N LEU A 183 -0.67 14.80 13.11
CA LEU A 183 -0.63 16.26 13.03
C LEU A 183 0.52 16.71 12.10
N LYS A 184 0.19 17.33 10.98
CA LYS A 184 1.17 17.62 9.91
C LYS A 184 1.98 16.37 9.54
N PHE A 185 1.31 15.24 9.50
CA PHE A 185 1.86 13.89 9.26
C PHE A 185 2.75 13.31 10.38
N GLN A 186 3.06 14.03 11.43
CA GLN A 186 3.72 13.46 12.60
C GLN A 186 2.77 12.54 13.35
N ARG A 187 3.27 11.39 13.78
CA ARG A 187 2.51 10.42 14.58
C ARG A 187 2.19 11.01 15.95
N VAL A 188 0.93 10.91 16.33
CA VAL A 188 0.43 11.14 17.69
C VAL A 188 0.13 9.78 18.28
N TYR A 189 0.82 9.41 19.35
CA TYR A 189 0.70 8.11 19.99
C TYR A 189 -0.31 8.19 21.13
N GLY A 190 -1.18 7.20 21.25
CA GLY A 190 -2.15 7.07 22.33
C GLY A 190 -2.19 5.64 22.88
N ILE A 191 -2.61 5.48 24.12
CA ILE A 191 -2.75 4.17 24.79
C ILE A 191 -3.77 3.31 24.02
N THR A 192 -3.40 2.07 23.70
CA THR A 192 -4.17 1.18 22.80
C THR A 192 -5.61 0.98 23.27
N GLU A 193 -5.82 0.79 24.57
CA GLU A 193 -7.12 0.51 25.19
C GLU A 193 -8.14 1.63 25.01
N ASN A 194 -7.68 2.85 24.73
CA ASN A 194 -8.55 4.01 24.48
C ASN A 194 -9.05 4.07 23.01
N TYR A 195 -8.48 3.28 22.12
CA TYR A 195 -8.73 3.39 20.68
C TYR A 195 -9.14 2.08 20.00
N ILE A 196 -8.76 0.96 20.60
CA ILE A 196 -9.06 -0.37 20.06
C ILE A 196 -10.10 -1.04 20.95
N PRO A 197 -11.20 -1.56 20.41
CA PRO A 197 -12.22 -2.25 21.20
C PRO A 197 -11.63 -3.36 22.05
N LYS A 198 -12.00 -3.40 23.35
CA LYS A 198 -11.49 -4.35 24.34
C LYS A 198 -11.49 -5.80 23.84
N LYS A 199 -12.59 -6.25 23.20
CA LYS A 199 -12.72 -7.61 22.64
C LYS A 199 -11.64 -7.96 21.62
N LEU A 200 -11.06 -6.98 20.92
CA LEU A 200 -9.99 -7.20 19.96
C LEU A 200 -8.63 -7.24 20.65
N VAL A 201 -8.44 -6.45 21.70
CA VAL A 201 -7.19 -6.41 22.50
C VAL A 201 -7.02 -7.68 23.33
N GLU A 202 -8.12 -8.25 23.84
CA GLU A 202 -8.11 -9.46 24.68
C GLU A 202 -8.16 -10.77 23.90
N SER A 203 -8.06 -10.70 22.57
CA SER A 203 -8.08 -11.90 21.73
C SER A 203 -6.85 -12.78 21.96
N THR A 204 -7.04 -14.11 21.83
CA THR A 204 -6.02 -15.14 22.10
C THR A 204 -5.60 -15.88 20.84
N ILE A 205 -5.49 -15.19 19.70
CA ILE A 205 -5.03 -15.77 18.43
C ILE A 205 -3.57 -16.21 18.56
N THR A 206 -3.26 -17.45 18.09
CA THR A 206 -1.89 -17.96 18.08
C THR A 206 -1.10 -17.37 16.91
N MET A 207 0.24 -17.40 16.98
CA MET A 207 1.14 -16.99 15.88
C MET A 207 0.86 -17.79 14.60
N ASP A 208 0.69 -19.10 14.71
CA ASP A 208 0.40 -19.97 13.57
C ASP A 208 -0.92 -19.61 12.88
N HIS A 209 -1.94 -19.28 13.68
CA HIS A 209 -3.23 -18.86 13.14
C HIS A 209 -3.11 -17.50 12.45
N ALA A 210 -2.40 -16.55 13.07
CA ALA A 210 -2.17 -15.23 12.47
C ALA A 210 -1.41 -15.32 11.13
N ILE A 211 -0.36 -16.12 11.06
CA ILE A 211 0.40 -16.35 9.83
C ILE A 211 -0.48 -17.02 8.75
N SER A 212 -1.23 -18.07 9.12
CA SER A 212 -2.13 -18.74 8.18
C SER A 212 -3.19 -17.81 7.61
N HIS A 213 -3.80 -16.98 8.47
CA HIS A 213 -4.79 -15.98 8.08
C HIS A 213 -4.19 -14.95 7.12
N ASP A 214 -3.04 -14.37 7.44
CA ASP A 214 -2.38 -13.38 6.59
C ASP A 214 -2.05 -13.93 5.19
N LEU A 215 -1.57 -15.16 5.12
CA LEU A 215 -1.21 -15.79 3.85
C LEU A 215 -2.46 -16.17 3.03
N GLU A 216 -3.55 -16.59 3.66
CA GLU A 216 -4.84 -16.83 3.01
C GLU A 216 -5.38 -15.53 2.39
N LEU A 217 -5.41 -14.44 3.18
CA LEU A 217 -5.84 -13.13 2.71
C LEU A 217 -4.91 -12.54 1.63
N SER A 218 -3.61 -12.81 1.72
CA SER A 218 -2.64 -12.45 0.68
C SER A 218 -2.96 -13.15 -0.63
N LEU A 219 -3.28 -14.45 -0.59
CA LEU A 219 -3.67 -15.20 -1.78
C LEU A 219 -4.96 -14.66 -2.42
N LEU A 220 -5.96 -14.31 -1.61
CA LEU A 220 -7.18 -13.65 -2.07
C LEU A 220 -6.90 -12.32 -2.78
N ALA A 221 -6.11 -11.45 -2.13
CA ALA A 221 -5.78 -10.13 -2.65
C ALA A 221 -4.90 -10.16 -3.90
N THR A 222 -4.04 -11.16 -4.03
CA THR A 222 -3.17 -11.30 -5.20
C THR A 222 -3.87 -11.83 -6.45
N GLY A 223 -5.03 -12.48 -6.29
CA GLY A 223 -5.76 -13.14 -7.38
C GLY A 223 -5.07 -14.40 -7.86
N LEU A 224 -4.02 -14.26 -8.64
CA LEU A 224 -3.13 -15.33 -9.09
C LEU A 224 -1.69 -15.01 -8.72
N CYS A 225 -0.95 -15.95 -8.16
CA CYS A 225 0.45 -15.73 -7.76
C CYS A 225 1.23 -17.03 -7.62
N THR A 226 2.56 -16.95 -7.66
CA THR A 226 3.41 -18.07 -7.28
C THR A 226 3.37 -18.31 -5.76
N PRO A 227 3.71 -19.51 -5.26
CA PRO A 227 3.81 -19.77 -3.82
C PRO A 227 4.72 -18.79 -3.07
N GLN A 228 5.74 -18.25 -3.73
CA GLN A 228 6.65 -17.25 -3.17
C GLN A 228 6.01 -15.88 -3.07
N GLN A 229 5.22 -15.50 -4.06
CA GLN A 229 4.54 -14.21 -4.12
C GLN A 229 3.46 -14.06 -3.03
N VAL A 230 2.87 -15.16 -2.54
CA VAL A 230 1.98 -15.14 -1.37
C VAL A 230 2.70 -14.54 -0.15
N ALA A 231 3.94 -14.97 0.10
CA ALA A 231 4.75 -14.44 1.20
C ALA A 231 5.23 -13.00 0.95
N ASP A 232 5.60 -12.68 -0.31
CA ASP A 232 6.09 -11.34 -0.68
C ASP A 232 5.04 -10.25 -0.41
N TYR A 233 3.75 -10.57 -0.57
CA TYR A 233 2.66 -9.62 -0.37
C TYR A 233 2.57 -9.11 1.07
N THR A 234 2.85 -9.97 2.05
CA THR A 234 2.91 -9.63 3.48
C THR A 234 4.31 -9.27 3.96
N HIS A 235 5.31 -9.23 3.05
CA HIS A 235 6.73 -9.08 3.37
C HIS A 235 7.27 -10.16 4.33
N MET A 236 6.62 -11.31 4.36
CA MET A 236 7.03 -12.46 5.18
C MET A 236 8.22 -13.18 4.55
N LYS A 237 9.12 -13.74 5.37
CA LYS A 237 10.19 -14.58 4.87
C LYS A 237 9.61 -15.81 4.18
N ARG A 238 9.97 -16.04 2.91
CA ARG A 238 9.46 -17.15 2.08
C ARG A 238 9.64 -18.53 2.74
N GLY A 239 10.77 -18.74 3.44
CA GLY A 239 11.01 -19.99 4.20
C GLY A 239 10.00 -20.23 5.31
N LEU A 240 9.63 -19.16 6.04
CA LEU A 240 8.60 -19.22 7.09
C LEU A 240 7.20 -19.48 6.51
N ALA A 241 6.85 -18.82 5.41
CA ALA A 241 5.54 -18.95 4.78
C ALA A 241 5.29 -20.33 4.12
N ARG A 242 6.34 -21.00 3.65
CA ARG A 242 6.25 -22.23 2.85
C ARG A 242 5.38 -23.34 3.46
N PRO A 243 5.48 -23.73 4.74
CA PRO A 243 4.63 -24.75 5.33
C PRO A 243 3.15 -24.34 5.38
N TYR A 244 2.86 -23.06 5.63
CA TYR A 244 1.48 -22.54 5.68
C TYR A 244 0.85 -22.51 4.29
N VAL A 245 1.58 -22.09 3.26
CA VAL A 245 1.08 -22.14 1.86
C VAL A 245 0.76 -23.59 1.46
N LYS A 246 1.60 -24.57 1.85
CA LYS A 246 1.29 -25.99 1.66
C LYS A 246 0.03 -26.42 2.43
N SER A 247 -0.17 -25.90 3.64
CA SER A 247 -1.37 -26.15 4.44
C SER A 247 -2.63 -25.59 3.77
N LEU A 248 -2.59 -24.37 3.20
CA LEU A 248 -3.71 -23.81 2.42
C LEU A 248 -4.11 -24.72 1.27
N MET A 249 -3.13 -25.26 0.54
CA MET A 249 -3.39 -26.24 -0.53
C MET A 249 -4.02 -27.53 0.01
N LYS A 250 -3.51 -28.05 1.13
CA LYS A 250 -4.02 -29.30 1.76
C LYS A 250 -5.46 -29.15 2.27
N ARG A 251 -5.82 -27.95 2.73
CA ARG A 251 -7.17 -27.56 3.18
C ARG A 251 -8.14 -27.24 2.03
N GLY A 252 -7.71 -27.30 0.77
CA GLY A 252 -8.52 -26.92 -0.38
C GLY A 252 -8.85 -25.43 -0.49
N LEU A 253 -8.08 -24.57 0.18
CA LEU A 253 -8.21 -23.12 0.08
C LEU A 253 -7.41 -22.53 -1.08
N ALA A 254 -6.30 -23.19 -1.45
CA ALA A 254 -5.46 -22.81 -2.58
C ALA A 254 -5.41 -23.93 -3.62
N HIS A 255 -5.63 -23.58 -4.87
CA HIS A 255 -5.61 -24.50 -6.01
C HIS A 255 -4.50 -24.12 -6.98
N LYS A 256 -3.88 -25.14 -7.61
CA LYS A 256 -2.89 -24.92 -8.66
C LYS A 256 -3.55 -24.72 -10.00
N VAL A 257 -3.04 -23.76 -10.76
CA VAL A 257 -3.39 -23.52 -12.17
C VAL A 257 -2.09 -23.29 -12.95
N ARG A 258 -2.14 -23.49 -14.29
CA ARG A 258 -1.04 -23.13 -15.18
C ARG A 258 -1.32 -21.81 -15.86
N ALA A 259 -0.29 -21.02 -16.11
CA ALA A 259 -0.39 -19.78 -16.83
C ALA A 259 0.79 -19.60 -17.80
N VAL A 260 0.54 -18.91 -18.90
CA VAL A 260 1.57 -18.48 -19.83
C VAL A 260 1.94 -17.04 -19.49
N THR A 261 3.23 -16.76 -19.31
CA THR A 261 3.75 -15.41 -19.09
C THR A 261 3.73 -14.59 -20.38
N VAL A 262 4.00 -13.28 -20.31
CA VAL A 262 4.15 -12.42 -21.50
C VAL A 262 5.31 -12.83 -22.41
N LYS A 263 6.24 -13.65 -21.91
CA LYS A 263 7.37 -14.21 -22.67
C LYS A 263 7.08 -15.58 -23.27
N GLY A 264 5.87 -16.13 -23.06
CA GLY A 264 5.48 -17.46 -23.54
C GLY A 264 5.91 -18.61 -22.62
N GLU A 265 6.50 -18.33 -21.47
CA GLU A 265 6.90 -19.37 -20.51
C GLU A 265 5.67 -19.89 -19.73
N THR A 266 5.58 -21.20 -19.53
CA THR A 266 4.51 -21.78 -18.70
C THR A 266 4.97 -21.90 -17.25
N ILE A 267 4.17 -21.34 -16.34
CA ILE A 267 4.45 -21.38 -14.88
C ILE A 267 3.23 -21.88 -14.09
N ASP A 268 3.50 -22.47 -12.92
CA ASP A 268 2.48 -22.87 -11.97
C ASP A 268 2.15 -21.70 -11.04
N LEU A 269 0.86 -21.39 -10.93
CA LEU A 269 0.31 -20.38 -10.03
C LEU A 269 -0.65 -21.00 -9.02
N LEU A 270 -0.91 -20.28 -7.96
CA LEU A 270 -1.95 -20.55 -6.98
C LEU A 270 -3.08 -19.53 -7.14
N ILE A 271 -4.30 -20.02 -6.94
CA ILE A 271 -5.52 -19.22 -6.83
C ILE A 271 -6.26 -19.62 -5.55
N HIS A 272 -6.85 -18.66 -4.86
CA HIS A 272 -7.79 -18.97 -3.78
C HIS A 272 -9.10 -19.54 -4.36
N ARG A 273 -9.70 -20.54 -3.67
CA ARG A 273 -10.94 -21.19 -4.13
C ARG A 273 -12.06 -20.19 -4.46
N ASP A 274 -12.20 -19.11 -3.68
CA ASP A 274 -13.26 -18.10 -3.87
C ASP A 274 -13.02 -17.19 -5.09
N ASN A 275 -11.85 -17.29 -5.71
CA ASN A 275 -11.50 -16.56 -6.93
C ASN A 275 -11.64 -17.42 -8.21
N ILE A 276 -11.95 -18.71 -8.10
CA ILE A 276 -11.99 -19.65 -9.25
C ILE A 276 -13.08 -19.26 -10.24
N GLU A 277 -14.30 -19.02 -9.76
CA GLU A 277 -15.43 -18.62 -10.60
C GLU A 277 -15.12 -17.32 -11.36
N THR A 278 -14.56 -16.32 -10.68
CA THR A 278 -14.12 -15.07 -11.31
C THR A 278 -13.06 -15.32 -12.40
N LEU A 279 -12.09 -16.21 -12.13
CA LEU A 279 -11.08 -16.57 -13.13
C LEU A 279 -11.70 -17.20 -14.39
N GLU A 280 -12.68 -18.07 -14.24
CA GLU A 280 -13.38 -18.73 -15.37
C GLU A 280 -14.19 -17.71 -16.19
N GLN A 281 -14.89 -16.78 -15.52
CA GLN A 281 -15.59 -15.67 -16.19
C GLN A 281 -14.63 -14.77 -16.97
N LEU A 282 -13.47 -14.45 -16.42
CA LEU A 282 -12.46 -13.68 -17.13
C LEU A 282 -11.80 -14.47 -18.28
N ALA A 283 -11.70 -15.79 -18.15
CA ALA A 283 -11.15 -16.65 -19.19
C ALA A 283 -12.10 -16.82 -20.39
N SER A 284 -13.43 -16.68 -20.21
CA SER A 284 -14.39 -16.67 -21.33
C SER A 284 -14.23 -15.43 -22.24
N GLY A 285 -13.59 -14.37 -21.72
CA GLY A 285 -13.37 -13.11 -22.44
C GLY A 285 -14.59 -12.17 -22.47
N GLU A 286 -15.67 -12.51 -21.75
CA GLU A 286 -16.87 -11.66 -21.64
C GLU A 286 -16.58 -10.36 -20.87
N VAL A 287 -15.70 -10.45 -19.86
CA VAL A 287 -15.27 -9.30 -19.04
C VAL A 287 -13.80 -9.00 -19.31
N LYS A 288 -13.51 -7.75 -19.65
CA LYS A 288 -12.13 -7.28 -19.88
C LYS A 288 -11.84 -6.03 -19.06
N PRO A 289 -10.64 -5.92 -18.46
CA PRO A 289 -10.25 -4.71 -17.78
C PRO A 289 -10.28 -3.50 -18.73
N SER A 290 -10.96 -2.43 -18.32
CA SER A 290 -11.13 -1.22 -19.15
C SER A 290 -10.70 0.07 -18.45
N ARG A 291 -10.21 -0.03 -17.19
CA ARG A 291 -9.78 1.14 -16.41
C ARG A 291 -8.56 1.82 -17.01
N THR A 292 -8.60 3.16 -17.01
CA THR A 292 -7.43 4.04 -17.18
C THR A 292 -7.21 4.81 -15.90
N THR A 293 -6.06 4.65 -15.25
CA THR A 293 -5.75 5.28 -13.98
C THR A 293 -4.23 5.34 -13.71
N PHE A 294 -3.82 6.09 -12.68
CA PHE A 294 -2.43 6.24 -12.27
C PHE A 294 -2.22 5.57 -10.92
N LEU A 295 -1.20 4.72 -10.82
CA LEU A 295 -0.90 3.99 -9.60
C LEU A 295 0.18 4.72 -8.80
N THR A 296 0.13 4.60 -7.47
CA THR A 296 1.28 5.01 -6.65
C THR A 296 2.46 4.04 -6.86
N PRO A 297 3.71 4.48 -6.77
CA PRO A 297 4.85 3.58 -6.87
C PRO A 297 4.88 2.51 -5.76
N PHE A 298 4.15 2.72 -4.67
CA PHE A 298 4.01 1.81 -3.54
C PHE A 298 2.70 0.99 -3.56
N ASP A 299 2.01 0.94 -4.71
CA ASP A 299 0.74 0.22 -4.85
C ASP A 299 0.89 -1.27 -4.56
N SER A 300 -0.13 -1.84 -3.90
CA SER A 300 -0.18 -3.27 -3.53
C SER A 300 -0.10 -4.21 -4.73
N LEU A 301 -0.44 -3.73 -5.93
CA LEU A 301 -0.24 -4.47 -7.17
C LEU A 301 1.22 -4.95 -7.34
N PHE A 302 2.20 -4.17 -6.85
CA PHE A 302 3.63 -4.45 -7.00
C PHE A 302 4.26 -5.18 -5.82
N TRP A 303 3.55 -5.47 -4.74
CA TRP A 303 4.11 -6.13 -3.55
C TRP A 303 4.52 -7.58 -3.83
N ALA A 304 3.83 -8.28 -4.72
CA ALA A 304 4.23 -9.60 -5.18
C ALA A 304 5.37 -9.48 -6.21
N LYS A 305 6.59 -9.77 -5.78
CA LYS A 305 7.83 -9.56 -6.56
C LYS A 305 7.85 -10.37 -7.86
N GLY A 306 8.28 -9.75 -8.94
CA GLY A 306 8.39 -10.37 -10.26
C GLY A 306 7.13 -10.25 -11.13
N ARG A 307 5.95 -10.15 -10.51
CA ARG A 307 4.64 -10.11 -11.19
C ARG A 307 4.56 -9.08 -12.32
N GLY A 308 5.08 -7.87 -12.10
CA GLY A 308 5.07 -6.81 -13.11
C GLY A 308 5.77 -7.25 -14.40
N LYS A 309 6.93 -7.91 -14.32
CA LYS A 309 7.66 -8.42 -15.47
C LYS A 309 7.02 -9.66 -16.09
N GLU A 310 6.49 -10.56 -15.26
CA GLU A 310 5.93 -11.85 -15.70
C GLU A 310 4.63 -11.67 -16.49
N PHE A 311 3.76 -10.75 -16.08
CA PHE A 311 2.42 -10.63 -16.64
C PHE A 311 2.09 -9.27 -17.26
N PHE A 312 2.82 -8.20 -16.94
CA PHE A 312 2.55 -6.85 -17.46
C PHE A 312 3.67 -6.33 -18.36
N ASP A 313 4.77 -7.06 -18.52
CA ASP A 313 6.00 -6.59 -19.16
C ASP A 313 6.47 -5.23 -18.61
N PHE A 314 6.31 -5.05 -17.30
CA PHE A 314 6.58 -3.80 -16.62
C PHE A 314 7.53 -3.98 -15.44
N ALA A 315 8.64 -3.24 -15.46
CA ALA A 315 9.59 -3.23 -14.35
C ALA A 315 9.27 -2.07 -13.39
N GLN A 316 8.65 -2.39 -12.25
CA GLN A 316 8.48 -1.41 -11.18
C GLN A 316 9.80 -1.15 -10.47
N VAL A 317 10.24 0.11 -10.46
CA VAL A 317 11.48 0.56 -9.82
C VAL A 317 11.20 1.80 -8.97
N LEU A 318 11.65 1.77 -7.71
CA LEU A 318 11.54 2.90 -6.78
C LEU A 318 12.81 3.76 -6.89
N GLU A 319 12.80 4.77 -7.75
CA GLU A 319 13.97 5.62 -7.99
C GLU A 319 14.11 6.76 -6.97
N CYS A 320 13.11 6.99 -6.13
CA CYS A 320 13.18 7.93 -5.01
C CYS A 320 14.32 7.63 -4.02
N TYR A 321 14.79 6.37 -3.97
CA TYR A 321 15.94 5.96 -3.15
C TYR A 321 17.29 6.01 -3.87
N LYS A 322 17.29 6.37 -5.17
CA LYS A 322 18.52 6.53 -5.96
C LYS A 322 18.99 7.98 -5.94
N PRO A 323 20.32 8.24 -5.98
CA PRO A 323 20.87 9.55 -6.32
C PRO A 323 20.27 10.09 -7.63
N ALA A 324 20.16 11.41 -7.76
CA ALA A 324 19.43 12.04 -8.89
C ALA A 324 20.03 11.64 -10.26
N GLU A 325 21.36 11.58 -10.35
CA GLU A 325 22.12 11.21 -11.54
C GLU A 325 21.92 9.77 -12.01
N ASN A 326 21.45 8.90 -11.11
CA ASN A 326 21.20 7.47 -11.38
C ASN A 326 19.71 7.16 -11.68
N ARG A 327 18.86 8.19 -11.75
CA ARG A 327 17.42 8.02 -12.06
C ARG A 327 17.23 8.00 -13.57
N VAL A 328 16.54 6.98 -14.04
CA VAL A 328 16.21 6.81 -15.47
C VAL A 328 14.84 7.43 -15.78
N TRP A 329 13.88 7.24 -14.86
CA TRP A 329 12.47 7.59 -15.09
C TRP A 329 12.05 8.86 -14.39
N GLY A 330 12.58 9.13 -13.19
CA GLY A 330 12.21 10.27 -12.32
C GLY A 330 12.28 9.93 -10.85
N TYR A 331 11.73 10.82 -10.02
CA TYR A 331 11.80 10.68 -8.56
C TYR A 331 10.61 9.90 -7.98
N PHE A 332 9.39 10.26 -8.35
CA PHE A 332 8.14 9.67 -7.82
C PHE A 332 7.24 9.20 -8.95
N CYS A 333 7.75 8.28 -9.74
CA CYS A 333 7.07 7.83 -10.96
C CYS A 333 5.78 7.08 -10.67
N LEU A 334 4.68 7.55 -11.24
CA LEU A 334 3.37 6.91 -11.20
C LEU A 334 3.19 6.02 -12.44
N PRO A 335 3.05 4.69 -12.30
CA PRO A 335 2.66 3.80 -13.40
C PRO A 335 1.29 4.16 -13.96
N VAL A 336 1.15 4.07 -15.30
CA VAL A 336 -0.10 4.31 -16.02
C VAL A 336 -0.72 2.97 -16.39
N LEU A 337 -1.86 2.67 -15.79
CA LEU A 337 -2.71 1.53 -16.17
C LEU A 337 -3.69 1.99 -17.24
N HIS A 338 -3.80 1.22 -18.34
CA HIS A 338 -4.77 1.47 -19.41
C HIS A 338 -5.25 0.15 -20.00
N ASN A 339 -6.55 -0.11 -19.94
CA ASN A 339 -7.19 -1.30 -20.52
C ASN A 339 -6.43 -2.60 -20.21
N GLY A 340 -6.12 -2.83 -18.93
CA GLY A 340 -5.47 -4.05 -18.45
C GLY A 340 -3.95 -4.11 -18.67
N LYS A 341 -3.30 -3.05 -19.15
CA LYS A 341 -1.86 -2.99 -19.41
C LYS A 341 -1.21 -1.83 -18.66
N LEU A 342 0.01 -2.01 -18.20
CA LEU A 342 0.86 -0.93 -17.71
C LEU A 342 1.59 -0.34 -18.93
N VAL A 343 1.12 0.82 -19.39
CA VAL A 343 1.51 1.39 -20.69
C VAL A 343 2.61 2.44 -20.59
N GLY A 344 2.93 2.89 -19.38
CA GLY A 344 3.94 3.92 -19.16
C GLY A 344 4.03 4.35 -17.72
N ARG A 345 4.76 5.42 -17.49
CA ARG A 345 4.95 6.08 -16.19
C ARG A 345 5.27 7.55 -16.35
N PHE A 346 4.90 8.35 -15.36
CA PHE A 346 5.25 9.77 -15.36
C PHE A 346 5.67 10.23 -13.96
N ASP A 347 6.50 11.27 -13.89
CA ASP A 347 7.01 11.85 -12.63
C ASP A 347 6.33 13.22 -12.37
N PRO A 348 5.29 13.27 -11.52
CA PRO A 348 4.57 14.49 -11.22
C PRO A 348 5.09 15.16 -9.95
N LYS A 349 4.96 16.51 -9.93
CA LYS A 349 5.11 17.33 -8.73
C LYS A 349 4.01 18.40 -8.70
N LEU A 350 3.35 18.52 -7.57
CA LEU A 350 2.35 19.59 -7.37
C LEU A 350 3.01 20.83 -6.75
N ASP A 351 3.08 21.90 -7.52
CA ASP A 351 3.34 23.23 -6.96
C ASP A 351 2.04 23.78 -6.36
N ARG A 352 1.93 23.69 -5.04
CA ARG A 352 0.73 24.11 -4.29
C ARG A 352 0.54 25.61 -4.27
N LYS A 353 1.58 26.41 -4.51
CA LYS A 353 1.49 27.87 -4.52
C LYS A 353 0.82 28.38 -5.80
N SER A 354 1.19 27.80 -6.94
CA SER A 354 0.63 28.15 -8.24
C SER A 354 -0.58 27.30 -8.64
N GLY A 355 -0.89 26.23 -7.89
CA GLY A 355 -1.92 25.25 -8.28
C GLY A 355 -1.57 24.47 -9.54
N THR A 356 -0.27 24.30 -9.85
CA THR A 356 0.20 23.67 -11.09
C THR A 356 0.72 22.28 -10.83
N LEU A 357 0.17 21.27 -11.53
CA LEU A 357 0.74 19.95 -11.62
C LEU A 357 1.84 19.94 -12.69
N GLN A 358 3.08 19.81 -12.26
CA GLN A 358 4.25 19.74 -13.13
C GLN A 358 4.54 18.28 -13.45
N ILE A 359 4.53 17.88 -14.73
CA ILE A 359 4.95 16.57 -15.22
C ILE A 359 6.39 16.70 -15.67
N HIS A 360 7.35 16.28 -14.83
CA HIS A 360 8.77 16.38 -15.13
C HIS A 360 9.20 15.44 -16.26
N SER A 361 8.63 14.24 -16.29
CA SER A 361 8.85 13.26 -17.33
C SER A 361 7.61 12.43 -17.59
N PHE A 362 7.43 11.93 -18.83
CA PHE A 362 6.40 10.97 -19.18
C PHE A 362 6.97 9.96 -20.19
N HIS A 363 7.05 8.70 -19.79
CA HIS A 363 7.63 7.63 -20.59
C HIS A 363 6.54 6.59 -20.91
N LEU A 364 6.47 6.18 -22.18
CA LEU A 364 5.70 5.00 -22.59
C LEU A 364 6.61 3.76 -22.52
N GLU A 365 6.04 2.62 -22.20
CA GLU A 365 6.75 1.34 -22.23
C GLU A 365 7.04 0.94 -23.69
N SER A 366 8.04 0.07 -23.88
CA SER A 366 8.47 -0.36 -25.20
C SER A 366 7.32 -0.92 -26.04
N GLY A 367 7.22 -0.53 -27.30
CA GLY A 367 6.17 -0.97 -28.21
C GLY A 367 4.81 -0.25 -28.06
N ILE A 368 4.63 0.60 -27.06
CA ILE A 368 3.41 1.39 -26.87
C ILE A 368 3.50 2.69 -27.68
N LYS A 369 2.52 2.91 -28.58
CA LYS A 369 2.40 4.14 -29.39
C LYS A 369 1.28 5.04 -28.85
N PRO A 370 1.42 6.38 -28.91
CA PRO A 370 0.41 7.34 -28.45
C PRO A 370 -0.74 7.46 -29.47
N SER A 371 -1.60 6.41 -29.52
CA SER A 371 -2.83 6.43 -30.33
C SER A 371 -3.81 7.46 -29.80
N GLU A 372 -4.75 7.93 -30.63
CA GLU A 372 -5.78 8.89 -30.25
C GLU A 372 -6.59 8.43 -29.04
N ARG A 373 -7.00 7.14 -29.01
CA ARG A 373 -7.71 6.55 -27.89
C ARG A 373 -6.89 6.58 -26.61
N LEU A 374 -5.62 6.15 -26.66
CA LEU A 374 -4.75 6.17 -25.47
C LEU A 374 -4.58 7.59 -24.92
N VAL A 375 -4.36 8.56 -25.82
CA VAL A 375 -4.21 9.98 -25.46
C VAL A 375 -5.49 10.51 -24.83
N SER A 376 -6.66 10.24 -25.44
CA SER A 376 -7.97 10.66 -24.90
C SER A 376 -8.24 10.09 -23.53
N ASP A 377 -8.03 8.77 -23.34
CA ASP A 377 -8.30 8.09 -22.08
C ASP A 377 -7.33 8.57 -20.96
N ILE A 378 -6.05 8.79 -21.28
CA ILE A 378 -5.08 9.40 -20.34
C ILE A 378 -5.48 10.85 -20.01
N ALA A 379 -5.93 11.63 -20.99
CA ALA A 379 -6.33 13.02 -20.76
C ALA A 379 -7.56 13.11 -19.82
N ILE A 380 -8.53 12.19 -19.96
CA ILE A 380 -9.66 12.09 -19.05
C ILE A 380 -9.17 11.75 -17.61
N ALA A 381 -8.32 10.72 -17.50
CA ALA A 381 -7.75 10.34 -16.19
C ALA A 381 -6.93 11.50 -15.59
N MET A 382 -6.21 12.26 -16.41
CA MET A 382 -5.39 13.40 -15.95
C MET A 382 -6.26 14.56 -15.46
N ARG A 383 -7.37 14.88 -16.14
CA ARG A 383 -8.34 15.89 -15.65
C ARG A 383 -8.92 15.51 -14.30
N ASN A 384 -9.31 14.23 -14.12
CA ASN A 384 -9.81 13.72 -12.84
C ASN A 384 -8.73 13.77 -11.75
N PHE A 385 -7.48 13.51 -12.13
CA PHE A 385 -6.33 13.57 -11.24
C PHE A 385 -6.02 15.01 -10.81
N LEU A 386 -6.08 15.98 -11.72
CA LEU A 386 -5.94 17.41 -11.41
C LEU A 386 -7.02 17.85 -10.42
N LYS A 387 -8.28 17.51 -10.69
CA LYS A 387 -9.42 17.82 -9.80
C LYS A 387 -9.21 17.28 -8.40
N PHE A 388 -8.86 16.00 -8.26
CA PHE A 388 -8.61 15.37 -6.95
C PHE A 388 -7.48 16.03 -6.17
N HIS A 389 -6.47 16.58 -6.85
CA HIS A 389 -5.34 17.27 -6.22
C HIS A 389 -5.56 18.77 -6.03
N GLY A 390 -6.70 19.32 -6.46
CA GLY A 390 -6.98 20.75 -6.42
C GLY A 390 -6.04 21.56 -7.31
N ALA A 391 -5.51 20.94 -8.38
CA ALA A 391 -4.67 21.62 -9.37
C ALA A 391 -5.54 22.23 -10.48
N SER A 392 -5.29 23.48 -10.82
CA SER A 392 -6.00 24.22 -11.88
C SER A 392 -5.22 24.28 -13.19
N LYS A 393 -3.94 23.92 -13.16
CA LYS A 393 -3.02 23.98 -14.30
C LYS A 393 -2.16 22.72 -14.38
N ILE A 394 -1.74 22.39 -15.59
CA ILE A 394 -0.74 21.36 -15.85
C ILE A 394 0.40 21.95 -16.69
N SER A 395 1.61 21.50 -16.46
CA SER A 395 2.76 21.80 -17.30
C SER A 395 3.58 20.54 -17.59
N PHE A 396 4.10 20.43 -18.79
CA PHE A 396 4.90 19.29 -19.22
C PHE A 396 6.37 19.70 -19.37
N GLY A 397 7.29 18.89 -18.81
CA GLY A 397 8.71 18.98 -19.03
C GLY A 397 9.12 18.44 -20.39
N LEU A 398 10.43 18.33 -20.61
CA LEU A 398 11.00 17.90 -21.89
C LEU A 398 11.47 16.42 -21.89
N LEU A 399 11.36 15.73 -20.74
CA LEU A 399 11.88 14.38 -20.60
C LEU A 399 10.81 13.32 -20.89
N GLY A 400 11.14 12.37 -21.78
CA GLY A 400 10.28 11.23 -22.09
C GLY A 400 9.67 11.29 -23.49
N ASN A 401 8.39 10.87 -23.62
CA ASN A 401 7.71 10.82 -24.92
C ASN A 401 7.11 12.17 -25.30
N ASN A 402 7.88 12.97 -26.05
CA ASN A 402 7.47 14.31 -26.46
C ASN A 402 6.19 14.33 -27.32
N GLU A 403 5.95 13.29 -28.15
CA GLU A 403 4.73 13.20 -28.97
C GLU A 403 3.49 13.06 -28.08
N LEU A 404 3.55 12.15 -27.10
CA LEU A 404 2.44 12.00 -26.13
C LEU A 404 2.19 13.28 -25.36
N MET A 405 3.23 13.91 -24.82
CA MET A 405 3.08 15.14 -24.02
C MET A 405 2.48 16.29 -24.82
N LYS A 406 2.90 16.51 -26.06
CA LYS A 406 2.30 17.51 -26.95
C LYS A 406 0.84 17.22 -27.27
N LYS A 407 0.47 15.95 -27.47
CA LYS A 407 -0.93 15.56 -27.69
C LYS A 407 -1.77 15.77 -26.42
N LEU A 408 -1.27 15.42 -25.24
CA LEU A 408 -1.95 15.64 -23.96
C LEU A 408 -2.13 17.13 -23.69
N GLU A 409 -1.12 17.96 -23.90
CA GLU A 409 -1.19 19.40 -23.70
C GLU A 409 -2.29 20.10 -24.54
N ARG A 410 -2.57 19.54 -25.75
CA ARG A 410 -3.67 20.03 -26.62
C ARG A 410 -5.03 19.48 -26.22
N THR A 411 -5.08 18.40 -25.45
CA THR A 411 -6.32 17.65 -25.15
C THR A 411 -6.84 17.94 -23.74
N ILE A 412 -5.96 18.27 -22.77
CA ILE A 412 -6.30 18.60 -21.39
C ILE A 412 -6.71 20.06 -21.27
#